data_824ebc41c2e0f2a47f40181cedc697a4
#
_entry.id   824ebc41c2e0f2a47f40181cedc697a4
#
_cell.length_a   1.000
_cell.length_b   1.000
_cell.length_c   1.000
_cell.angle_alpha   90.00
_cell.angle_beta   90.00
_cell.angle_gamma   90.00
#
_symmetry.space_group_name_H-M   'P 1'
#
loop_
_entity.id
_entity.type
_entity.pdbx_description
1 polymer ?
#
loop_
_entity_poly.entity_id
_entity_poly.type
_entity_poly.pdbx_seq_one_letter_code
_entity_poly.pdbx_strand_id
1 'polypeptide(L)'
;MKKTDPPITAAQTYRTTLSDLWSAITNAERMRKWYFNTIHDFEAREGFEVVFDVECEGENFPHRWKVTEAVFEKLLKYTWKFDGYDGAATATFRLDKEGEAVSLAVSFQTTEDFTAPLPQFQREACQGGWKYFIEESLKSYLESN
;
A
#
# COMPACT_ATOMS: atom_id res chain seq x y z
N MET A 1 15.94 1.91 -5.04
CA MET A 1 15.29 0.64 -5.46
C MET A 1 15.33 0.54 -6.97
N LYS A 2 15.61 -0.63 -7.47
CA LYS A 2 15.81 -0.86 -8.91
C LYS A 2 14.79 -1.86 -9.44
N LYS A 3 14.45 -1.73 -10.72
CA LYS A 3 13.52 -2.65 -11.38
C LYS A 3 14.02 -4.09 -11.41
N THR A 4 15.33 -4.29 -11.22
CA THR A 4 15.95 -5.63 -11.16
C THR A 4 15.91 -6.23 -9.76
N ASP A 5 15.53 -5.46 -8.74
CA ASP A 5 15.42 -5.97 -7.38
C ASP A 5 14.20 -6.90 -7.25
N PRO A 6 14.28 -7.94 -6.39
CA PRO A 6 13.10 -8.75 -6.10
C PRO A 6 12.01 -7.90 -5.42
N PRO A 7 10.73 -8.29 -5.51
CA PRO A 7 9.67 -7.53 -4.87
C PRO A 7 9.86 -7.47 -3.36
N ILE A 8 9.42 -6.35 -2.76
CA ILE A 8 9.31 -6.23 -1.32
C ILE A 8 7.95 -6.83 -0.95
N THR A 9 7.91 -7.67 0.07
CA THR A 9 6.69 -8.36 0.46
C THR A 9 6.39 -8.17 1.94
N ALA A 10 5.10 -8.17 2.26
CA ALA A 10 4.61 -8.17 3.63
C ALA A 10 3.33 -8.98 3.65
N ALA A 11 3.08 -9.71 4.73
CA ALA A 11 1.88 -10.54 4.84
C ALA A 11 1.46 -10.64 6.30
N GLN A 12 0.15 -10.80 6.51
CA GLN A 12 -0.40 -10.94 7.86
C GLN A 12 -1.77 -11.62 7.78
N THR A 13 -2.14 -12.27 8.86
CA THR A 13 -3.47 -12.83 9.07
C THR A 13 -4.21 -11.96 10.09
N TYR A 14 -5.48 -11.66 9.81
CA TYR A 14 -6.29 -10.80 10.66
C TYR A 14 -7.56 -11.55 11.09
N ARG A 15 -7.96 -11.34 12.33
CA ARG A 15 -9.21 -11.92 12.88
C ARG A 15 -10.37 -11.00 12.51
N THR A 16 -10.78 -11.08 11.26
CA THR A 16 -11.90 -10.32 10.72
C THR A 16 -12.45 -11.01 9.47
N THR A 17 -13.33 -10.34 8.72
CA THR A 17 -13.95 -10.86 7.51
C THR A 17 -13.31 -10.29 6.25
N LEU A 18 -13.50 -10.96 5.10
CA LEU A 18 -13.04 -10.43 3.81
C LEU A 18 -13.67 -9.07 3.52
N SER A 19 -14.96 -8.90 3.85
CA SER A 19 -15.67 -7.64 3.65
C SER A 19 -15.03 -6.51 4.47
N ASP A 20 -14.70 -6.76 5.72
CA ASP A 20 -14.09 -5.76 6.59
C ASP A 20 -12.68 -5.40 6.11
N LEU A 21 -11.87 -6.40 5.77
CA LEU A 21 -10.53 -6.17 5.25
C LEU A 21 -10.57 -5.39 3.92
N TRP A 22 -11.44 -5.78 3.00
CA TRP A 22 -11.60 -5.08 1.72
C TRP A 22 -11.97 -3.62 1.93
N SER A 23 -12.94 -3.36 2.81
CA SER A 23 -13.33 -1.99 3.15
C SER A 23 -12.16 -1.20 3.75
N ALA A 24 -11.37 -1.81 4.63
CA ALA A 24 -10.24 -1.13 5.28
C ALA A 24 -9.17 -0.71 4.27
N ILE A 25 -8.97 -1.47 3.19
CA ILE A 25 -7.92 -1.17 2.21
C ILE A 25 -8.44 -0.39 0.99
N THR A 26 -9.75 -0.13 0.90
CA THR A 26 -10.33 0.56 -0.26
C THR A 26 -11.16 1.79 0.08
N ASN A 27 -11.51 1.98 1.34
CA ASN A 27 -12.28 3.14 1.78
C ASN A 27 -11.34 4.21 2.34
N ALA A 28 -11.35 5.41 1.73
CA ALA A 28 -10.40 6.48 2.08
C ALA A 28 -10.44 6.85 3.57
N GLU A 29 -11.63 6.96 4.14
CA GLU A 29 -11.77 7.30 5.55
C GLU A 29 -11.11 6.25 6.46
N ARG A 30 -11.27 4.97 6.13
CA ARG A 30 -10.64 3.88 6.87
C ARG A 30 -9.13 3.81 6.61
N MET A 31 -8.72 4.02 5.35
CA MET A 31 -7.29 4.03 4.98
C MET A 31 -6.52 5.09 5.77
N ARG A 32 -7.13 6.26 6.04
CA ARG A 32 -6.49 7.29 6.86
C ARG A 32 -6.20 6.85 8.29
N LYS A 33 -6.85 5.82 8.77
CA LYS A 33 -6.68 5.33 10.15
C LYS A 33 -5.47 4.42 10.34
N TRP A 34 -5.06 3.72 9.29
CA TRP A 34 -3.95 2.75 9.42
C TRP A 34 -2.83 2.98 8.40
N TYR A 35 -3.08 3.71 7.34
CA TYR A 35 -2.18 3.89 6.21
C TYR A 35 -1.64 5.33 6.20
N PHE A 36 -1.93 6.12 5.17
CA PHE A 36 -1.54 7.53 5.13
C PHE A 36 -2.73 8.40 5.50
N ASN A 37 -2.56 9.28 6.49
CA ASN A 37 -3.64 10.12 6.98
C ASN A 37 -4.02 11.26 6.03
N THR A 38 -3.30 11.41 4.94
CA THR A 38 -3.56 12.44 3.93
C THR A 38 -4.29 11.92 2.70
N ILE A 39 -4.62 10.63 2.65
CA ILE A 39 -5.44 10.05 1.58
C ILE A 39 -6.83 10.68 1.64
N HIS A 40 -7.17 11.55 0.68
CA HIS A 40 -8.44 12.28 0.69
C HIS A 40 -9.53 11.61 -0.13
N ASP A 41 -9.18 10.66 -1.00
CA ASP A 41 -10.12 9.93 -1.83
C ASP A 41 -9.50 8.61 -2.28
N PHE A 42 -10.34 7.59 -2.47
CA PHE A 42 -9.91 6.34 -3.05
C PHE A 42 -11.11 5.54 -3.55
N GLU A 43 -10.99 4.95 -4.75
CA GLU A 43 -11.99 4.05 -5.30
C GLU A 43 -11.29 2.82 -5.88
N ALA A 44 -11.77 1.64 -5.55
CA ALA A 44 -11.23 0.38 -6.05
C ALA A 44 -11.83 0.07 -7.44
N ARG A 45 -11.47 0.88 -8.43
CA ARG A 45 -11.88 0.67 -9.82
C ARG A 45 -10.72 0.98 -10.76
N GLU A 46 -10.62 0.20 -11.81
CA GLU A 46 -9.57 0.37 -12.82
C GLU A 46 -9.63 1.79 -13.40
N GLY A 47 -8.47 2.44 -13.46
CA GLY A 47 -8.31 3.79 -13.97
C GLY A 47 -8.45 4.90 -12.93
N PHE A 48 -8.91 4.60 -11.71
CA PHE A 48 -8.96 5.61 -10.65
C PHE A 48 -7.55 6.10 -10.31
N GLU A 49 -7.38 7.41 -10.19
CA GLU A 49 -6.09 8.01 -9.86
C GLU A 49 -6.25 9.03 -8.73
N VAL A 50 -5.28 9.07 -7.84
CA VAL A 50 -5.26 10.02 -6.72
C VAL A 50 -3.83 10.48 -6.46
N VAL A 51 -3.68 11.74 -6.07
CA VAL A 51 -2.41 12.30 -5.61
C VAL A 51 -2.62 12.88 -4.22
N PHE A 52 -1.73 12.54 -3.29
CA PHE A 52 -1.78 13.10 -1.93
C PHE A 52 -0.37 13.32 -1.41
N ASP A 53 -0.20 14.28 -0.52
CA ASP A 53 1.10 14.64 0.02
C ASP A 53 1.44 13.82 1.26
N VAL A 54 2.69 13.38 1.35
CA VAL A 54 3.21 12.72 2.54
C VAL A 54 4.49 13.42 2.95
N GLU A 55 4.53 13.96 4.16
CA GLU A 55 5.73 14.57 4.70
C GLU A 55 6.53 13.53 5.46
N CYS A 56 7.85 13.50 5.19
CA CYS A 56 8.75 12.57 5.86
C CYS A 56 10.09 13.27 6.07
N GLU A 57 10.46 13.49 7.33
CA GLU A 57 11.73 14.13 7.71
C GLU A 57 11.96 15.46 7.04
N GLY A 58 10.91 16.29 6.96
CA GLY A 58 10.99 17.63 6.38
C GLY A 58 10.88 17.68 4.86
N GLU A 59 10.80 16.52 4.21
CA GLU A 59 10.63 16.44 2.76
C GLU A 59 9.17 16.08 2.43
N ASN A 60 8.62 16.72 1.41
CA ASN A 60 7.27 16.40 0.94
C ASN A 60 7.36 15.45 -0.25
N PHE A 61 6.62 14.35 -0.17
CA PHE A 61 6.55 13.35 -1.24
C PHE A 61 5.11 13.27 -1.74
N PRO A 62 4.77 13.92 -2.86
CA PRO A 62 3.45 13.76 -3.45
C PRO A 62 3.33 12.34 -4.02
N HIS A 63 2.49 11.54 -3.39
CA HIS A 63 2.25 10.16 -3.82
C HIS A 63 1.18 10.16 -4.90
N ARG A 64 1.47 9.50 -6.02
CA ARG A 64 0.52 9.33 -7.13
C ARG A 64 0.22 7.85 -7.31
N TRP A 65 -1.03 7.49 -7.10
CA TRP A 65 -1.50 6.12 -7.27
C TRP A 65 -2.53 6.04 -8.39
N LYS A 66 -2.42 5.02 -9.22
CA LYS A 66 -3.43 4.73 -10.26
C LYS A 66 -3.80 3.26 -10.17
N VAL A 67 -5.08 2.97 -9.94
CA VAL A 67 -5.57 1.60 -9.86
C VAL A 67 -5.54 0.96 -11.24
N THR A 68 -4.88 -0.17 -11.36
CA THR A 68 -4.75 -0.93 -12.61
C THR A 68 -5.64 -2.15 -12.63
N GLU A 69 -5.96 -2.69 -11.46
CA GLU A 69 -6.81 -3.87 -11.35
C GLU A 69 -7.50 -3.90 -9.99
N ALA A 70 -8.79 -4.24 -9.96
CA ALA A 70 -9.52 -4.42 -8.71
C ALA A 70 -10.53 -5.55 -8.90
N VAL A 71 -10.43 -6.57 -8.04
CA VAL A 71 -11.38 -7.68 -8.00
C VAL A 71 -11.92 -7.75 -6.58
N PHE A 72 -13.21 -7.55 -6.43
CA PHE A 72 -13.87 -7.43 -5.13
C PHE A 72 -13.47 -8.52 -4.16
N GLU A 73 -12.94 -8.12 -3.00
CA GLU A 73 -12.51 -9.00 -1.91
C GLU A 73 -11.39 -10.00 -2.27
N LYS A 74 -10.69 -9.79 -3.39
CA LYS A 74 -9.64 -10.70 -3.84
C LYS A 74 -8.32 -10.02 -4.19
N LEU A 75 -8.39 -8.92 -4.96
CA LEU A 75 -7.18 -8.35 -5.54
C LEU A 75 -7.31 -6.84 -5.72
N LEU A 76 -6.27 -6.12 -5.33
CA LEU A 76 -6.16 -4.69 -5.60
C LEU A 76 -4.74 -4.43 -6.07
N LYS A 77 -4.60 -3.77 -7.24
CA LYS A 77 -3.30 -3.36 -7.77
C LYS A 77 -3.33 -1.88 -8.13
N TYR A 78 -2.31 -1.14 -7.75
CA TYR A 78 -2.14 0.23 -8.21
C TYR A 78 -0.68 0.57 -8.40
N THR A 79 -0.42 1.50 -9.33
CA THR A 79 0.93 2.01 -9.55
C THR A 79 1.26 3.03 -8.45
N TRP A 80 2.55 3.18 -8.19
CA TRP A 80 3.04 4.04 -7.12
C TRP A 80 4.16 4.89 -7.68
N LYS A 81 3.96 6.20 -7.69
CA LYS A 81 4.97 7.17 -8.15
C LYS A 81 5.03 8.33 -7.18
N PHE A 82 6.12 9.07 -7.24
CA PHE A 82 6.26 10.32 -6.48
C PHE A 82 6.42 11.44 -7.49
N ASP A 83 5.52 12.44 -7.47
CA ASP A 83 5.63 13.56 -8.38
C ASP A 83 6.92 14.33 -8.10
N GLY A 84 7.68 14.62 -9.16
CA GLY A 84 8.96 15.31 -9.05
C GLY A 84 10.16 14.40 -8.88
N TYR A 85 9.95 13.08 -8.83
CA TYR A 85 11.04 12.10 -8.69
C TYR A 85 10.91 11.00 -9.74
N ASP A 86 12.06 10.52 -10.24
CA ASP A 86 12.08 9.37 -11.15
C ASP A 86 11.78 8.09 -10.39
N GLY A 87 11.11 7.17 -11.05
CA GLY A 87 10.83 5.85 -10.50
C GLY A 87 9.35 5.53 -10.47
N ALA A 88 9.06 4.25 -10.45
CA ALA A 88 7.69 3.75 -10.34
C ALA A 88 7.70 2.34 -9.77
N ALA A 89 6.62 1.98 -9.12
CA ALA A 89 6.40 0.63 -8.61
C ALA A 89 4.94 0.24 -8.77
N THR A 90 4.66 -1.04 -8.57
CA THR A 90 3.30 -1.55 -8.50
C THR A 90 3.09 -2.21 -7.15
N ALA A 91 2.05 -1.80 -6.44
CA ALA A 91 1.62 -2.42 -5.20
C ALA A 91 0.48 -3.39 -5.52
N THR A 92 0.61 -4.63 -5.08
CA THR A 92 -0.39 -5.68 -5.29
C THR A 92 -0.84 -6.21 -3.94
N PHE A 93 -2.15 -6.18 -3.69
CA PHE A 93 -2.78 -6.67 -2.47
C PHE A 93 -3.62 -7.89 -2.83
N ARG A 94 -3.33 -9.04 -2.22
CA ARG A 94 -4.09 -10.28 -2.43
C ARG A 94 -4.73 -10.69 -1.12
N LEU A 95 -6.05 -10.89 -1.17
CA LEU A 95 -6.84 -11.26 0.00
C LEU A 95 -7.29 -12.71 -0.14
N ASP A 96 -7.27 -13.43 0.98
CA ASP A 96 -7.71 -14.81 1.00
C ASP A 96 -8.40 -15.11 2.33
N LYS A 97 -9.30 -16.08 2.31
CA LYS A 97 -9.94 -16.55 3.51
C LYS A 97 -9.08 -17.64 4.12
N GLU A 98 -8.86 -17.59 5.44
CA GLU A 98 -8.07 -18.57 6.17
C GLU A 98 -8.87 -19.06 7.37
N GLY A 99 -9.67 -20.11 7.19
CA GLY A 99 -10.55 -20.58 8.25
C GLY A 99 -11.55 -19.48 8.66
N GLU A 100 -11.51 -19.07 9.93
CA GLU A 100 -12.36 -17.99 10.43
C GLU A 100 -11.65 -16.63 10.39
N ALA A 101 -10.44 -16.59 9.85
CA ALA A 101 -9.65 -15.39 9.68
C ALA A 101 -9.48 -15.06 8.21
N VAL A 102 -8.75 -13.99 7.91
CA VAL A 102 -8.42 -13.61 6.54
C VAL A 102 -6.93 -13.28 6.46
N SER A 103 -6.32 -13.53 5.32
CA SER A 103 -4.92 -13.19 5.08
C SER A 103 -4.81 -12.13 4.01
N LEU A 104 -3.79 -11.29 4.15
CA LEU A 104 -3.41 -10.29 3.16
C LEU A 104 -1.94 -10.48 2.83
N ALA A 105 -1.63 -10.59 1.55
CA ALA A 105 -0.26 -10.60 1.06
C ALA A 105 -0.07 -9.39 0.16
N VAL A 106 0.95 -8.58 0.47
CA VAL A 106 1.27 -7.39 -0.32
C VAL A 106 2.62 -7.59 -0.98
N SER A 107 2.70 -7.21 -2.25
CA SER A 107 3.93 -7.23 -3.02
C SER A 107 4.14 -5.85 -3.62
N PHE A 108 5.34 -5.32 -3.48
CA PHE A 108 5.72 -4.00 -4.01
C PHE A 108 6.89 -4.19 -4.95
N GLN A 109 6.62 -4.09 -6.25
CA GLN A 109 7.63 -4.33 -7.29
C GLN A 109 8.01 -3.03 -7.96
N THR A 110 9.30 -2.68 -7.91
CA THR A 110 9.82 -1.54 -8.66
C THR A 110 9.76 -1.86 -10.16
N THR A 111 9.18 -0.96 -10.94
CA THR A 111 9.07 -1.10 -12.40
C THR A 111 9.95 -0.11 -13.14
N GLU A 112 10.32 0.99 -12.50
CA GLU A 112 11.30 1.96 -12.99
C GLU A 112 12.19 2.34 -11.81
N ASP A 113 13.49 2.43 -12.01
CA ASP A 113 14.43 2.71 -10.93
C ASP A 113 14.14 4.03 -10.22
N PHE A 114 14.15 4.01 -8.90
CA PHE A 114 14.11 5.22 -8.09
C PHE A 114 15.55 5.71 -7.95
N THR A 115 15.87 6.81 -8.62
CA THR A 115 17.26 7.28 -8.77
C THR A 115 17.67 8.35 -7.76
N ALA A 116 16.74 9.03 -7.10
CA ALA A 116 17.07 10.05 -6.11
C ALA A 116 17.78 9.40 -4.91
N PRO A 117 18.92 9.99 -4.46
CA PRO A 117 19.71 9.39 -3.37
C PRO A 117 19.14 9.76 -2.00
N LEU A 118 17.87 9.47 -1.77
CA LEU A 118 17.17 9.80 -0.54
C LEU A 118 16.99 8.53 0.31
N PRO A 119 17.07 8.65 1.65
CA PRO A 119 16.85 7.49 2.53
C PRO A 119 15.50 6.83 2.30
N GLN A 120 14.46 7.62 1.99
CA GLN A 120 13.10 7.14 1.76
C GLN A 120 12.98 6.21 0.55
N PHE A 121 13.94 6.30 -0.41
CA PHE A 121 13.94 5.48 -1.62
C PHE A 121 14.84 4.26 -1.52
N GLN A 122 15.38 3.98 -0.34
CA GLN A 122 16.19 2.80 -0.12
C GLN A 122 15.30 1.59 0.23
N ARG A 123 15.73 0.41 -0.17
CA ARG A 123 14.96 -0.82 0.02
C ARG A 123 14.60 -1.07 1.49
N GLU A 124 15.54 -0.84 2.40
CA GLU A 124 15.33 -1.07 3.83
C GLU A 124 14.21 -0.19 4.41
N ALA A 125 14.16 1.08 3.99
CA ALA A 125 13.13 2.00 4.45
C ALA A 125 11.75 1.57 3.93
N CYS A 126 11.68 1.18 2.66
CA CYS A 126 10.45 0.71 2.04
C CYS A 126 9.97 -0.61 2.67
N GLN A 127 10.88 -1.55 2.89
CA GLN A 127 10.58 -2.82 3.54
C GLN A 127 10.02 -2.59 4.95
N GLY A 128 10.65 -1.70 5.71
CA GLY A 128 10.19 -1.36 7.07
C GLY A 128 8.82 -0.72 7.07
N GLY A 129 8.55 0.16 6.12
CA GLY A 129 7.25 0.81 5.98
C GLY A 129 6.13 -0.20 5.68
N TRP A 130 6.35 -1.11 4.73
CA TRP A 130 5.35 -2.14 4.41
C TRP A 130 5.11 -3.09 5.59
N LYS A 131 6.16 -3.51 6.28
CA LYS A 131 6.01 -4.36 7.47
C LYS A 131 5.17 -3.64 8.54
N TYR A 132 5.46 -2.37 8.78
CA TYR A 132 4.71 -1.59 9.76
C TYR A 132 3.23 -1.49 9.37
N PHE A 133 2.93 -1.11 8.14
CA PHE A 133 1.55 -0.93 7.70
C PHE A 133 0.74 -2.23 7.73
N ILE A 134 1.30 -3.30 7.19
CA ILE A 134 0.55 -4.56 7.01
C ILE A 134 0.58 -5.43 8.25
N GLU A 135 1.75 -5.54 8.90
CA GLU A 135 1.92 -6.49 10.00
C GLU A 135 1.61 -5.88 11.36
N GLU A 136 1.62 -4.56 11.50
CA GLU A 136 1.37 -3.89 12.77
C GLU A 136 0.18 -2.93 12.73
N SER A 137 0.23 -1.89 11.89
CA SER A 137 -0.78 -0.83 11.87
C SER A 137 -2.16 -1.35 11.50
N LEU A 138 -2.29 -2.05 10.37
CA LEU A 138 -3.56 -2.59 9.91
C LEU A 138 -4.10 -3.63 10.88
N LYS A 139 -3.23 -4.48 11.42
CA LYS A 139 -3.62 -5.48 12.40
C LYS A 139 -4.21 -4.85 13.66
N SER A 140 -3.54 -3.86 14.21
CA SER A 140 -4.04 -3.13 15.39
C SER A 140 -5.37 -2.48 15.10
N TYR A 141 -5.51 -1.86 13.94
CA TYR A 141 -6.74 -1.20 13.53
C TYR A 141 -7.91 -2.18 13.42
N LEU A 142 -7.71 -3.31 12.75
CA LEU A 142 -8.78 -4.29 12.51
C LEU A 142 -9.16 -5.07 13.78
N GLU A 143 -8.20 -5.29 14.68
CA GLU A 143 -8.41 -6.13 15.86
C GLU A 143 -8.56 -5.32 17.16
N SER A 144 -8.70 -4.00 17.09
CA SER A 144 -8.74 -3.14 18.26
C SER A 144 -10.13 -3.01 18.91
N ASN A 145 -11.10 -3.72 18.44
CA ASN A 145 -12.48 -3.66 18.96
C ASN A 145 -12.77 -4.80 19.91
#